data_3223e8c9a83760d53419bec18b5114a7
#
_entry.id   3223e8c9a83760d53419bec18b5114a7
#
_cell.length_a   1.000
_cell.length_b   1.000
_cell.length_c   1.000
_cell.angle_alpha   90.00
_cell.angle_beta   90.00
_cell.angle_gamma   90.00
#
_symmetry.space_group_name_H-M   'P 1'
#
loop_
_entity.id
_entity.type
_entity.pdbx_description
1 polymer ?
#
loop_
_entity_poly.entity_id
_entity_poly.type
_entity_poly.pdbx_seq_one_letter_code
_entity_poly.pdbx_strand_id
1 'polypeptide(L)'
;MNTTLRNILIIIGLAILVYLFWYFRSMIAYILAAGVISLIGRPVVDLLNGIRIWKFRFPKALSSLLTLLLLYGLFALFFAIFIPLVSRQIDALSGFDAGSIVQGLRDQLDKIDTVLRKFYRDMPADKTLYDIVVTTITNILNPTSITDFAGNIVIVLRKMVVGFVAITFLAFFFLKDEGLFKETIMVLVPDQYEKRVRNVLHSIKKLLIRYFIGIILQSTVVLINITIGMTIIGFPFHQALVMGLLIGIFNIIPYVGPWLGGFAAVLMGVATAVTTTGYPVIWLLIIYMVIVIACTQIIDNNLIQPMIYSRSVNAHPIEIFLVILAVGSFAGIIGMILAVPAYTALRVFARELFYNFGPVRKITSGLGKEIRETEPEP
;
A
#
# COMPACT_ATOMS: atom_id res chain seq x y z
N MET A 1 -48.95 5.34 3.30
CA MET A 1 -48.12 4.32 2.65
C MET A 1 -47.88 3.20 3.67
N ASN A 2 -48.28 1.99 3.39
CA ASN A 2 -48.08 0.85 4.30
C ASN A 2 -46.60 0.68 4.62
N THR A 3 -46.29 0.44 5.91
CA THR A 3 -44.92 0.21 6.37
C THR A 3 -44.17 -0.86 5.57
N THR A 4 -44.93 -1.91 5.18
CA THR A 4 -44.40 -2.99 4.34
C THR A 4 -44.01 -2.52 2.93
N LEU A 5 -44.83 -1.69 2.29
CA LEU A 5 -44.55 -1.15 0.96
C LEU A 5 -43.34 -0.21 1.00
N ARG A 6 -43.22 0.60 2.05
CA ARG A 6 -42.05 1.48 2.27
C ARG A 6 -40.78 0.68 2.44
N ASN A 7 -40.81 -0.41 3.23
CA ASN A 7 -39.65 -1.25 3.45
C ASN A 7 -39.23 -2.01 2.17
N ILE A 8 -40.18 -2.47 1.37
CA ILE A 8 -39.88 -3.10 0.08
C ILE A 8 -39.25 -2.11 -0.88
N LEU A 9 -39.76 -0.88 -0.98
CA LEU A 9 -39.15 0.17 -1.82
C LEU A 9 -37.75 0.53 -1.38
N ILE A 10 -37.48 0.58 -0.07
CA ILE A 10 -36.14 0.84 0.47
C ILE A 10 -35.19 -0.32 0.10
N ILE A 11 -35.63 -1.57 0.24
CA ILE A 11 -34.80 -2.74 -0.11
C ILE A 11 -34.49 -2.76 -1.61
N ILE A 12 -35.50 -2.52 -2.47
CA ILE A 12 -35.30 -2.43 -3.92
C ILE A 12 -34.35 -1.29 -4.26
N GLY A 13 -34.54 -0.10 -3.68
CA GLY A 13 -33.65 1.05 -3.87
C GLY A 13 -32.21 0.75 -3.46
N LEU A 14 -32.02 0.08 -2.32
CA LEU A 14 -30.71 -0.35 -1.85
C LEU A 14 -30.07 -1.39 -2.80
N ALA A 15 -30.86 -2.36 -3.27
CA ALA A 15 -30.37 -3.35 -4.22
C ALA A 15 -29.93 -2.73 -5.55
N ILE A 16 -30.72 -1.77 -6.09
CA ILE A 16 -30.37 -1.02 -7.28
C ILE A 16 -29.09 -0.22 -7.03
N LEU A 17 -28.96 0.42 -5.89
CA LEU A 17 -27.76 1.22 -5.54
C LEU A 17 -26.50 0.34 -5.46
N VAL A 18 -26.59 -0.82 -4.81
CA VAL A 18 -25.49 -1.80 -4.76
C VAL A 18 -25.14 -2.30 -6.15
N TYR A 19 -26.13 -2.59 -6.99
CA TYR A 19 -25.90 -3.00 -8.38
C TYR A 19 -25.20 -1.90 -9.19
N LEU A 20 -25.61 -0.64 -9.06
CA LEU A 20 -24.97 0.51 -9.72
C LEU A 20 -23.53 0.68 -9.24
N PHE A 21 -23.26 0.57 -7.94
CA PHE A 21 -21.88 0.61 -7.42
C PHE A 21 -21.02 -0.51 -7.99
N TRP A 22 -21.57 -1.72 -8.11
CA TRP A 22 -20.87 -2.85 -8.70
C TRP A 22 -20.62 -2.67 -10.19
N TYR A 23 -21.62 -2.17 -10.92
CA TYR A 23 -21.51 -1.89 -12.35
C TYR A 23 -20.47 -0.80 -12.67
N PHE A 24 -20.48 0.29 -11.91
CA PHE A 24 -19.56 1.42 -12.07
C PHE A 24 -18.27 1.29 -11.27
N ARG A 25 -17.93 0.13 -10.74
CA ARG A 25 -16.75 -0.08 -9.87
C ARG A 25 -15.44 0.44 -10.47
N SER A 26 -15.23 0.28 -11.78
CA SER A 26 -14.01 0.77 -12.46
C SER A 26 -13.96 2.30 -12.49
N MET A 27 -15.09 2.95 -12.76
CA MET A 27 -15.19 4.40 -12.76
C MET A 27 -14.98 4.98 -11.35
N ILE A 28 -15.55 4.35 -10.35
CA ILE A 28 -15.34 4.72 -8.95
C ILE A 28 -13.85 4.56 -8.57
N ALA A 29 -13.21 3.47 -9.00
CA ALA A 29 -11.80 3.26 -8.79
C ALA A 29 -10.94 4.35 -9.45
N TYR A 30 -11.28 4.78 -10.66
CA TYR A 30 -10.58 5.89 -11.34
C TYR A 30 -10.75 7.23 -10.61
N ILE A 31 -11.95 7.53 -10.13
CA ILE A 31 -12.23 8.73 -9.34
C ILE A 31 -11.42 8.71 -8.03
N LEU A 32 -11.40 7.57 -7.33
CA LEU A 32 -10.64 7.41 -6.10
C LEU A 32 -9.13 7.53 -6.35
N ALA A 33 -8.60 6.88 -7.38
CA ALA A 33 -7.19 6.98 -7.76
C ALA A 33 -6.80 8.42 -8.13
N ALA A 34 -7.62 9.09 -8.92
CA ALA A 34 -7.43 10.52 -9.25
C ALA A 34 -7.47 11.41 -8.02
N GLY A 35 -8.39 11.13 -7.08
CA GLY A 35 -8.47 11.80 -5.79
C GLY A 35 -7.18 11.64 -4.98
N VAL A 36 -6.64 10.41 -4.90
CA VAL A 36 -5.37 10.13 -4.22
C VAL A 36 -4.21 10.90 -4.86
N ILE A 37 -4.07 10.84 -6.19
CA ILE A 37 -3.03 11.58 -6.92
C ILE A 37 -3.16 13.08 -6.67
N SER A 38 -4.39 13.61 -6.69
CA SER A 38 -4.65 15.01 -6.38
C SER A 38 -4.27 15.38 -4.94
N LEU A 39 -4.56 14.51 -3.96
CA LEU A 39 -4.20 14.76 -2.56
C LEU A 39 -2.67 14.76 -2.35
N ILE A 40 -1.95 13.83 -3.00
CA ILE A 40 -0.48 13.77 -2.95
C ILE A 40 0.13 14.97 -3.66
N GLY A 41 -0.44 15.37 -4.80
CA GLY A 41 0.06 16.50 -5.60
C GLY A 41 -0.28 17.88 -5.02
N ARG A 42 -1.26 17.97 -4.13
CA ARG A 42 -1.73 19.27 -3.60
C ARG A 42 -0.65 20.13 -2.98
N PRO A 43 0.22 19.63 -2.10
CA PRO A 43 1.32 20.42 -1.53
C PRO A 43 2.23 21.01 -2.61
N VAL A 44 2.48 20.27 -3.70
CA VAL A 44 3.31 20.73 -4.82
C VAL A 44 2.61 21.86 -5.59
N VAL A 45 1.31 21.72 -5.86
CA VAL A 45 0.51 22.78 -6.50
C VAL A 45 0.50 24.05 -5.66
N ASP A 46 0.30 23.92 -4.34
CA ASP A 46 0.26 25.06 -3.41
C ASP A 46 1.64 25.74 -3.32
N LEU A 47 2.72 24.97 -3.35
CA LEU A 47 4.08 25.47 -3.40
C LEU A 47 4.34 26.23 -4.72
N LEU A 48 3.97 25.67 -5.87
CA LEU A 48 4.12 26.32 -7.17
C LEU A 48 3.28 27.60 -7.28
N ASN A 49 2.06 27.59 -6.77
CA ASN A 49 1.19 28.78 -6.74
C ASN A 49 1.71 29.88 -5.80
N GLY A 50 2.49 29.50 -4.77
CA GLY A 50 3.16 30.42 -3.85
C GLY A 50 4.39 31.12 -4.45
N ILE A 51 4.98 30.56 -5.50
CA ILE A 51 6.16 31.13 -6.17
C ILE A 51 5.71 32.34 -7.00
N ARG A 52 6.16 33.54 -6.58
CA ARG A 52 6.01 34.79 -7.32
C ARG A 52 7.34 35.09 -8.02
N ILE A 53 7.41 34.87 -9.33
CA ILE A 53 8.56 35.30 -10.12
C ILE A 53 8.19 36.67 -10.71
N TRP A 54 8.73 37.72 -10.10
CA TRP A 54 8.50 39.14 -10.45
C TRP A 54 6.99 39.53 -10.44
N LYS A 55 6.32 39.70 -11.56
CA LYS A 55 4.88 40.04 -11.68
C LYS A 55 4.02 38.84 -12.10
N PHE A 56 4.61 37.68 -12.32
CA PHE A 56 3.92 36.48 -12.83
C PHE A 56 3.45 35.58 -11.69
N ARG A 57 2.14 35.32 -11.62
CA ARG A 57 1.58 34.23 -10.82
C ARG A 57 1.35 33.04 -11.73
N PHE A 58 1.82 31.87 -11.34
CA PHE A 58 1.54 30.66 -12.08
C PHE A 58 0.02 30.44 -12.18
N PRO A 59 -0.55 30.29 -13.40
CA PRO A 59 -1.95 29.92 -13.54
C PRO A 59 -2.20 28.56 -12.90
N LYS A 60 -3.30 28.39 -12.16
CA LYS A 60 -3.64 27.12 -11.49
C LYS A 60 -3.57 25.90 -12.43
N ALA A 61 -3.99 26.07 -13.68
CA ALA A 61 -3.90 25.02 -14.68
C ALA A 61 -2.45 24.58 -14.96
N LEU A 62 -1.53 25.55 -15.08
CA LEU A 62 -0.11 25.24 -15.32
C LEU A 62 0.54 24.58 -14.11
N SER A 63 0.27 25.07 -12.90
CA SER A 63 0.77 24.43 -11.66
C SER A 63 0.28 22.99 -11.53
N SER A 64 -0.99 22.73 -11.85
CA SER A 64 -1.58 21.38 -11.83
C SER A 64 -0.96 20.47 -12.87
N LEU A 65 -0.74 20.97 -14.10
CA LEU A 65 -0.09 20.22 -15.17
C LEU A 65 1.37 19.87 -14.81
N LEU A 66 2.13 20.87 -14.31
CA LEU A 66 3.50 20.66 -13.88
C LEU A 66 3.61 19.65 -12.72
N THR A 67 2.67 19.73 -11.78
CA THR A 67 2.60 18.78 -10.67
C THR A 67 2.33 17.35 -11.18
N LEU A 68 1.41 17.15 -12.13
CA LEU A 68 1.16 15.84 -12.72
C LEU A 68 2.37 15.33 -13.50
N LEU A 69 3.01 16.19 -14.28
CA LEU A 69 4.25 15.83 -14.99
C LEU A 69 5.36 15.46 -14.02
N LEU A 70 5.51 16.19 -12.91
CA LEU A 70 6.47 15.86 -11.86
C LEU A 70 6.17 14.50 -11.23
N LEU A 71 4.92 14.25 -10.83
CA LEU A 71 4.52 12.99 -10.20
C LEU A 71 4.70 11.80 -11.15
N TYR A 72 4.28 11.93 -12.40
CA TYR A 72 4.46 10.88 -13.40
C TYR A 72 5.93 10.71 -13.81
N GLY A 73 6.70 11.81 -13.88
CA GLY A 73 8.14 11.77 -14.11
C GLY A 73 8.87 11.05 -12.99
N LEU A 74 8.52 11.33 -11.74
CA LEU A 74 9.06 10.63 -10.57
C LEU A 74 8.70 9.15 -10.57
N PHE A 75 7.46 8.83 -10.92
CA PHE A 75 6.98 7.45 -11.05
C PHE A 75 7.71 6.72 -12.19
N ALA A 76 7.83 7.35 -13.36
CA ALA A 76 8.56 6.79 -14.48
C ALA A 76 10.05 6.60 -14.18
N LEU A 77 10.70 7.58 -13.53
CA LEU A 77 12.08 7.50 -13.08
C LEU A 77 12.28 6.34 -12.08
N PHE A 78 11.34 6.20 -11.15
CA PHE A 78 11.35 5.10 -10.20
C PHE A 78 11.35 3.75 -10.93
N PHE A 79 10.44 3.51 -11.88
CA PHE A 79 10.39 2.27 -12.64
C PHE A 79 11.58 2.09 -13.59
N ALA A 80 12.09 3.17 -14.16
CA ALA A 80 13.28 3.14 -15.00
C ALA A 80 14.52 2.67 -14.25
N ILE A 81 14.60 2.96 -12.94
CA ILE A 81 15.68 2.47 -12.07
C ILE A 81 15.35 1.07 -11.54
N PHE A 82 14.11 0.85 -11.09
CA PHE A 82 13.69 -0.36 -10.41
C PHE A 82 13.66 -1.58 -11.34
N ILE A 83 13.09 -1.45 -12.55
CA ILE A 83 12.96 -2.58 -13.48
C ILE A 83 14.31 -3.19 -13.88
N PRO A 84 15.31 -2.42 -14.33
CA PRO A 84 16.62 -2.99 -14.65
C PRO A 84 17.34 -3.59 -13.43
N LEU A 85 17.12 -3.01 -12.25
CA LEU A 85 17.70 -3.50 -11.01
C LEU A 85 17.14 -4.89 -10.66
N VAL A 86 15.82 -5.04 -10.74
CA VAL A 86 15.13 -6.30 -10.48
C VAL A 86 15.41 -7.33 -11.58
N SER A 87 15.42 -6.92 -12.86
CA SER A 87 15.73 -7.83 -13.97
C SER A 87 17.10 -8.49 -13.81
N ARG A 88 18.13 -7.71 -13.48
CA ARG A 88 19.48 -8.25 -13.23
C ARG A 88 19.50 -9.30 -12.11
N GLN A 89 18.66 -9.12 -11.09
CA GLN A 89 18.54 -10.10 -10.01
C GLN A 89 17.77 -11.35 -10.47
N ILE A 90 16.74 -11.19 -11.30
CA ILE A 90 15.99 -12.31 -11.90
C ILE A 90 16.89 -13.08 -12.86
N ASP A 91 17.69 -12.39 -13.68
CA ASP A 91 18.64 -13.04 -14.61
C ASP A 91 19.70 -13.82 -13.83
N ALA A 92 20.21 -13.25 -12.74
CA ALA A 92 21.12 -13.96 -11.84
C ALA A 92 20.46 -15.18 -11.19
N LEU A 93 19.16 -15.13 -10.89
CA LEU A 93 18.36 -16.24 -10.36
C LEU A 93 18.02 -17.29 -11.42
N SER A 94 17.78 -16.90 -12.67
CA SER A 94 17.37 -17.81 -13.75
C SER A 94 18.49 -18.77 -14.20
N GLY A 95 19.77 -18.40 -13.95
CA GLY A 95 20.90 -19.27 -14.13
C GLY A 95 21.10 -20.31 -12.99
N PHE A 96 20.24 -20.29 -11.97
CA PHE A 96 20.36 -21.12 -10.79
C PHE A 96 19.62 -22.44 -10.92
N ASP A 97 20.32 -23.50 -10.61
CA ASP A 97 19.66 -24.75 -10.24
C ASP A 97 19.10 -24.64 -8.80
N ALA A 98 17.78 -24.46 -8.70
CA ALA A 98 17.08 -24.42 -7.41
C ALA A 98 17.41 -25.66 -6.53
N GLY A 99 17.72 -26.80 -7.17
CA GLY A 99 18.16 -28.02 -6.49
C GLY A 99 19.46 -27.82 -5.72
N SER A 100 20.39 -27.03 -6.24
CA SER A 100 21.67 -26.76 -5.58
C SER A 100 21.54 -25.91 -4.32
N ILE A 101 20.62 -24.96 -4.29
CA ILE A 101 20.33 -24.14 -3.07
C ILE A 101 19.78 -25.07 -1.97
N VAL A 102 18.84 -25.90 -2.34
CA VAL A 102 18.13 -26.74 -1.38
C VAL A 102 19.01 -27.87 -0.88
N GLN A 103 19.90 -28.39 -1.73
CA GLN A 103 20.93 -29.35 -1.29
C GLN A 103 21.86 -28.75 -0.23
N GLY A 104 22.27 -27.49 -0.38
CA GLY A 104 23.08 -26.80 0.63
C GLY A 104 22.37 -26.55 1.96
N LEU A 105 21.06 -26.55 1.97
CA LEU A 105 20.24 -26.39 3.18
C LEU A 105 19.73 -27.73 3.75
N ARG A 106 20.02 -28.86 3.08
CA ARG A 106 19.45 -30.18 3.41
C ARG A 106 19.70 -30.57 4.86
N ASP A 107 20.94 -30.49 5.31
CA ASP A 107 21.32 -30.90 6.67
C ASP A 107 20.60 -30.07 7.74
N GLN A 108 20.36 -28.78 7.47
CA GLN A 108 19.67 -27.89 8.38
C GLN A 108 18.17 -28.16 8.36
N LEU A 109 17.58 -28.36 7.18
CA LEU A 109 16.16 -28.67 7.02
C LEU A 109 15.85 -30.06 7.66
N ASP A 110 16.72 -31.04 7.52
CA ASP A 110 16.56 -32.34 8.15
C ASP A 110 16.62 -32.26 9.69
N LYS A 111 17.49 -31.41 10.25
CA LYS A 111 17.53 -31.14 11.69
C LYS A 111 16.23 -30.46 12.17
N ILE A 112 15.73 -29.47 11.43
CA ILE A 112 14.48 -28.80 11.74
C ILE A 112 13.31 -29.79 11.61
N ASP A 113 13.24 -30.57 10.55
CA ASP A 113 12.22 -31.60 10.34
C ASP A 113 12.18 -32.59 11.50
N THR A 114 13.35 -33.03 11.96
CA THR A 114 13.49 -33.95 13.12
C THR A 114 12.93 -33.31 14.40
N VAL A 115 13.15 -32.00 14.62
CA VAL A 115 12.62 -31.26 15.77
C VAL A 115 11.13 -31.08 15.65
N LEU A 116 10.64 -30.65 14.47
CA LEU A 116 9.20 -30.42 14.24
C LEU A 116 8.38 -31.70 14.36
N ARG A 117 8.88 -32.86 13.88
CA ARG A 117 8.20 -34.14 14.02
C ARG A 117 8.09 -34.62 15.49
N LYS A 118 8.97 -34.13 16.40
CA LYS A 118 8.82 -34.36 17.83
C LYS A 118 7.62 -33.60 18.43
N PHE A 119 7.31 -32.39 17.90
CA PHE A 119 6.23 -31.56 18.39
C PHE A 119 4.92 -31.76 17.62
N TYR A 120 5.00 -32.08 16.32
CA TYR A 120 3.85 -32.28 15.43
C TYR A 120 3.82 -33.72 14.94
N ARG A 121 3.07 -34.57 15.65
CA ARG A 121 2.95 -36.01 15.34
C ARG A 121 2.12 -36.30 14.07
N ASP A 122 1.33 -35.35 13.58
CA ASP A 122 0.41 -35.52 12.44
C ASP A 122 0.99 -35.05 11.09
N MET A 123 2.31 -34.81 11.02
CA MET A 123 2.93 -34.52 9.71
C MET A 123 2.92 -35.78 8.82
N PRO A 124 2.46 -35.66 7.54
CA PRO A 124 2.48 -36.76 6.60
C PRO A 124 3.91 -37.34 6.49
N ALA A 125 4.03 -38.66 6.66
CA ALA A 125 5.34 -39.33 6.65
C ALA A 125 6.03 -39.31 5.28
N ASP A 126 5.28 -39.04 4.22
CA ASP A 126 5.69 -39.03 2.82
C ASP A 126 6.25 -37.69 2.31
N LYS A 127 6.17 -36.59 3.12
CA LYS A 127 6.71 -35.28 2.76
C LYS A 127 7.66 -34.77 3.83
N THR A 128 8.90 -34.52 3.44
CA THR A 128 9.86 -33.85 4.32
C THR A 128 9.75 -32.35 4.18
N LEU A 129 10.20 -31.60 5.19
CA LEU A 129 10.37 -30.14 5.08
C LEU A 129 11.21 -29.78 3.85
N TYR A 130 12.21 -30.61 3.54
CA TYR A 130 13.02 -30.50 2.35
C TYR A 130 12.16 -30.50 1.08
N ASP A 131 11.27 -31.49 0.90
CA ASP A 131 10.41 -31.58 -0.29
C ASP A 131 9.46 -30.40 -0.44
N ILE A 132 8.92 -29.91 0.67
CA ILE A 132 8.04 -28.73 0.68
C ILE A 132 8.82 -27.49 0.25
N VAL A 133 10.01 -27.28 0.80
CA VAL A 133 10.87 -26.13 0.48
C VAL A 133 11.37 -26.22 -0.95
N VAL A 134 11.81 -27.38 -1.44
CA VAL A 134 12.19 -27.61 -2.84
C VAL A 134 11.05 -27.26 -3.77
N THR A 135 9.89 -27.85 -3.56
CA THR A 135 8.73 -27.66 -4.44
C THR A 135 8.29 -26.19 -4.44
N THR A 136 8.31 -25.54 -3.29
CA THR A 136 7.93 -24.14 -3.18
C THR A 136 8.94 -23.23 -3.89
N ILE A 137 10.23 -23.42 -3.65
CA ILE A 137 11.31 -22.64 -4.28
C ILE A 137 11.32 -22.86 -5.80
N THR A 138 11.24 -24.10 -6.26
CA THR A 138 11.22 -24.42 -7.70
C THR A 138 9.99 -23.84 -8.39
N ASN A 139 8.83 -23.85 -7.76
CA ASN A 139 7.63 -23.22 -8.30
C ASN A 139 7.73 -21.70 -8.38
N ILE A 140 8.34 -21.05 -7.38
CA ILE A 140 8.53 -19.58 -7.36
C ILE A 140 9.60 -19.15 -8.36
N LEU A 141 10.71 -19.92 -8.46
CA LEU A 141 11.83 -19.61 -9.35
C LEU A 141 11.67 -20.18 -10.77
N ASN A 142 10.53 -20.78 -11.09
CA ASN A 142 10.29 -21.30 -12.42
C ASN A 142 10.32 -20.16 -13.44
N PRO A 143 11.22 -20.20 -14.46
CA PRO A 143 11.34 -19.15 -15.47
C PRO A 143 10.03 -18.85 -16.19
N THR A 144 9.16 -19.84 -16.38
CA THR A 144 7.83 -19.65 -16.98
C THR A 144 6.94 -18.78 -16.09
N SER A 145 6.95 -18.98 -14.78
CA SER A 145 6.18 -18.15 -13.84
C SER A 145 6.64 -16.69 -13.83
N ILE A 146 7.93 -16.45 -14.01
CA ILE A 146 8.53 -15.11 -14.07
C ILE A 146 8.21 -14.42 -15.41
N THR A 147 8.31 -15.14 -16.53
CA THR A 147 7.94 -14.63 -17.86
C THR A 147 6.44 -14.39 -17.96
N ASP A 148 5.61 -15.26 -17.38
CA ASP A 148 4.17 -15.08 -17.30
C ASP A 148 3.80 -13.87 -16.43
N PHE A 149 4.50 -13.64 -15.32
CA PHE A 149 4.32 -12.45 -14.50
C PHE A 149 4.67 -11.17 -15.27
N ALA A 150 5.82 -11.15 -15.98
CA ALA A 150 6.21 -10.02 -16.82
C ALA A 150 5.23 -9.81 -18.00
N GLY A 151 4.79 -10.88 -18.66
CA GLY A 151 3.77 -10.84 -19.71
C GLY A 151 2.42 -10.30 -19.20
N ASN A 152 2.00 -10.74 -18.01
CA ASN A 152 0.79 -10.25 -17.37
C ASN A 152 0.88 -8.75 -17.01
N ILE A 153 2.05 -8.25 -16.60
CA ILE A 153 2.27 -6.81 -16.38
C ILE A 153 2.02 -6.03 -17.68
N VAL A 154 2.54 -6.49 -18.82
CA VAL A 154 2.35 -5.82 -20.13
C VAL A 154 0.87 -5.82 -20.53
N ILE A 155 0.15 -6.92 -20.31
CA ILE A 155 -1.29 -7.02 -20.58
C ILE A 155 -2.08 -6.09 -19.67
N VAL A 156 -1.72 -6.02 -18.39
CA VAL A 156 -2.34 -5.11 -17.42
C VAL A 156 -2.07 -3.66 -17.79
N LEU A 157 -0.83 -3.30 -18.14
CA LEU A 157 -0.48 -1.94 -18.60
C LEU A 157 -1.27 -1.55 -19.84
N ARG A 158 -1.44 -2.47 -20.81
CA ARG A 158 -2.23 -2.22 -22.02
C ARG A 158 -3.73 -2.00 -21.73
N LYS A 159 -4.30 -2.74 -20.78
CA LYS A 159 -5.67 -2.52 -20.29
C LYS A 159 -5.80 -1.23 -19.45
N MET A 160 -4.72 -0.78 -18.85
CA MET A 160 -4.69 0.44 -18.02
C MET A 160 -4.64 1.74 -18.83
N VAL A 161 -4.37 1.72 -20.14
CA VAL A 161 -4.25 2.95 -20.93
C VAL A 161 -5.51 3.83 -20.83
N VAL A 162 -6.69 3.23 -20.96
CA VAL A 162 -7.96 3.96 -20.82
C VAL A 162 -8.12 4.49 -19.40
N GLY A 163 -7.81 3.66 -18.41
CA GLY A 163 -7.84 4.07 -17.00
C GLY A 163 -6.83 5.17 -16.70
N PHE A 164 -5.63 5.10 -17.26
CA PHE A 164 -4.58 6.10 -17.08
C PHE A 164 -5.02 7.47 -17.63
N VAL A 165 -5.58 7.51 -18.84
CA VAL A 165 -6.12 8.75 -19.43
C VAL A 165 -7.24 9.32 -18.56
N ALA A 166 -8.20 8.48 -18.14
CA ALA A 166 -9.30 8.90 -17.28
C ALA A 166 -8.80 9.41 -15.92
N ILE A 167 -7.88 8.68 -15.27
CA ILE A 167 -7.30 9.07 -13.98
C ILE A 167 -6.52 10.38 -14.12
N THR A 168 -5.72 10.55 -15.18
CA THR A 168 -4.94 11.76 -15.44
C THR A 168 -5.84 12.97 -15.64
N PHE A 169 -6.89 12.80 -16.45
CA PHE A 169 -7.88 13.83 -16.70
C PHE A 169 -8.58 14.27 -15.40
N LEU A 170 -9.10 13.32 -14.64
CA LEU A 170 -9.76 13.60 -13.37
C LEU A 170 -8.80 14.23 -12.36
N ALA A 171 -7.57 13.70 -12.22
CA ALA A 171 -6.57 14.24 -11.31
C ALA A 171 -6.18 15.67 -11.67
N PHE A 172 -6.06 15.99 -12.95
CA PHE A 172 -5.81 17.36 -13.40
C PHE A 172 -6.90 18.31 -12.94
N PHE A 173 -8.18 17.96 -13.13
CA PHE A 173 -9.29 18.82 -12.70
C PHE A 173 -9.38 18.91 -11.17
N PHE A 174 -9.15 17.82 -10.44
CA PHE A 174 -9.14 17.85 -8.97
C PHE A 174 -7.99 18.69 -8.40
N LEU A 175 -6.84 18.75 -9.09
CA LEU A 175 -5.72 19.60 -8.71
C LEU A 175 -6.01 21.07 -9.05
N LYS A 176 -6.57 21.33 -10.24
CA LYS A 176 -6.86 22.68 -10.74
C LYS A 176 -7.98 23.33 -9.94
N ASP A 177 -9.09 22.62 -9.76
CA ASP A 177 -10.32 23.14 -9.17
C ASP A 177 -10.56 22.49 -7.79
N GLU A 178 -9.99 23.10 -6.75
CA GLU A 178 -10.01 22.58 -5.37
C GLU A 178 -11.42 22.33 -4.81
N GLY A 179 -12.41 23.07 -5.32
CA GLY A 179 -13.81 22.99 -4.90
C GLY A 179 -14.62 21.90 -5.62
N LEU A 180 -14.19 21.45 -6.79
CA LEU A 180 -15.03 20.67 -7.70
C LEU A 180 -15.65 19.43 -7.04
N PHE A 181 -14.84 18.60 -6.38
CA PHE A 181 -15.32 17.41 -5.68
C PHE A 181 -16.26 17.77 -4.52
N LYS A 182 -15.92 18.80 -3.76
CA LYS A 182 -16.72 19.30 -2.64
C LYS A 182 -18.05 19.87 -3.11
N GLU A 183 -18.03 20.71 -4.11
CA GLU A 183 -19.24 21.33 -4.65
C GLU A 183 -20.18 20.32 -5.28
N THR A 184 -19.65 19.32 -6.02
CA THR A 184 -20.46 18.23 -6.57
C THR A 184 -21.17 17.43 -5.47
N ILE A 185 -20.51 17.16 -4.34
CA ILE A 185 -21.15 16.49 -3.21
C ILE A 185 -22.19 17.41 -2.56
N MET A 186 -21.90 18.71 -2.42
CA MET A 186 -22.82 19.67 -1.78
C MET A 186 -24.16 19.80 -2.52
N VAL A 187 -24.17 19.71 -3.85
CA VAL A 187 -25.41 19.71 -4.65
C VAL A 187 -26.37 18.56 -4.28
N LEU A 188 -25.82 17.43 -3.79
CA LEU A 188 -26.61 16.26 -3.38
C LEU A 188 -27.04 16.31 -1.91
N VAL A 189 -26.54 17.28 -1.13
CA VAL A 189 -26.77 17.36 0.30
C VAL A 189 -27.88 18.38 0.60
N PRO A 190 -28.93 18.00 1.36
CA PRO A 190 -29.93 18.96 1.83
C PRO A 190 -29.30 20.05 2.70
N ASP A 191 -29.80 21.30 2.60
CA ASP A 191 -29.26 22.49 3.25
C ASP A 191 -29.01 22.34 4.75
N GLN A 192 -29.91 21.61 5.44
CA GLN A 192 -29.81 21.33 6.89
C GLN A 192 -28.54 20.54 7.28
N TYR A 193 -27.93 19.80 6.35
CA TYR A 193 -26.72 18.99 6.59
C TYR A 193 -25.46 19.59 5.94
N GLU A 194 -25.58 20.64 5.15
CA GLU A 194 -24.48 21.22 4.37
C GLU A 194 -23.25 21.54 5.24
N LYS A 195 -23.43 22.24 6.36
CA LYS A 195 -22.33 22.61 7.27
C LYS A 195 -21.62 21.36 7.83
N ARG A 196 -22.38 20.32 8.20
CA ARG A 196 -21.79 19.06 8.71
C ARG A 196 -20.98 18.33 7.65
N VAL A 197 -21.56 18.14 6.47
CA VAL A 197 -20.87 17.46 5.37
C VAL A 197 -19.63 18.22 4.90
N ARG A 198 -19.68 19.55 4.90
CA ARG A 198 -18.53 20.41 4.61
C ARG A 198 -17.37 20.15 5.57
N ASN A 199 -17.65 20.08 6.87
CA ASN A 199 -16.66 19.79 7.90
C ASN A 199 -16.10 18.37 7.75
N VAL A 200 -16.96 17.38 7.48
CA VAL A 200 -16.57 15.98 7.20
C VAL A 200 -15.56 15.92 6.05
N LEU A 201 -15.90 16.55 4.91
CA LEU A 201 -15.02 16.54 3.73
C LEU A 201 -13.69 17.23 3.99
N HIS A 202 -13.69 18.32 4.76
CA HIS A 202 -12.46 19.00 5.16
C HIS A 202 -11.59 18.11 6.04
N SER A 203 -12.18 17.47 7.05
CA SER A 203 -11.48 16.55 7.94
C SER A 203 -10.90 15.34 7.19
N ILE A 204 -11.70 14.71 6.32
CA ILE A 204 -11.27 13.60 5.47
C ILE A 204 -10.07 14.02 4.61
N LYS A 205 -10.16 15.17 3.91
CA LYS A 205 -9.07 15.70 3.09
C LYS A 205 -7.78 15.82 3.89
N LYS A 206 -7.83 16.45 5.07
CA LYS A 206 -6.67 16.67 5.94
C LYS A 206 -6.04 15.35 6.42
N LEU A 207 -6.88 14.39 6.83
CA LEU A 207 -6.43 13.09 7.29
C LEU A 207 -5.80 12.27 6.16
N LEU A 208 -6.41 12.30 4.96
CA LEU A 208 -5.90 11.58 3.80
C LEU A 208 -4.56 12.14 3.31
N ILE A 209 -4.40 13.46 3.23
CA ILE A 209 -3.12 14.08 2.87
C ILE A 209 -2.02 13.65 3.84
N ARG A 210 -2.27 13.71 5.15
CA ARG A 210 -1.32 13.25 6.17
C ARG A 210 -0.98 11.78 6.02
N TYR A 211 -1.98 10.94 5.77
CA TYR A 211 -1.78 9.51 5.58
C TYR A 211 -0.86 9.23 4.37
N PHE A 212 -1.14 9.82 3.20
CA PHE A 212 -0.34 9.56 2.00
C PHE A 212 1.08 10.09 2.10
N ILE A 213 1.26 11.30 2.66
CA ILE A 213 2.61 11.83 2.93
C ILE A 213 3.32 10.94 3.94
N GLY A 214 2.61 10.52 4.99
CA GLY A 214 3.15 9.65 6.02
C GLY A 214 3.64 8.32 5.48
N ILE A 215 2.84 7.64 4.65
CA ILE A 215 3.21 6.33 4.10
C ILE A 215 4.41 6.42 3.13
N ILE A 216 4.50 7.50 2.34
CA ILE A 216 5.66 7.75 1.47
C ILE A 216 6.92 7.95 2.32
N LEU A 217 6.83 8.76 3.37
CA LEU A 217 7.94 9.00 4.29
C LEU A 217 8.36 7.71 5.00
N GLN A 218 7.40 6.95 5.53
CA GLN A 218 7.63 5.67 6.18
C GLN A 218 8.32 4.68 5.24
N SER A 219 7.79 4.47 4.03
CA SER A 219 8.37 3.59 3.03
C SER A 219 9.80 4.01 2.66
N THR A 220 10.07 5.32 2.58
CA THR A 220 11.40 5.85 2.31
C THR A 220 12.37 5.55 3.46
N VAL A 221 11.95 5.73 4.72
CA VAL A 221 12.79 5.43 5.89
C VAL A 221 13.07 3.93 5.99
N VAL A 222 12.07 3.08 5.75
CA VAL A 222 12.24 1.62 5.71
C VAL A 222 13.22 1.22 4.61
N LEU A 223 13.09 1.79 3.41
CA LEU A 223 14.02 1.58 2.30
C LEU A 223 15.47 1.91 2.72
N ILE A 224 15.67 3.08 3.32
CA ILE A 224 17.01 3.54 3.76
C ILE A 224 17.57 2.61 4.83
N ASN A 225 16.79 2.27 5.86
CA ASN A 225 17.23 1.41 6.95
C ASN A 225 17.62 0.00 6.46
N ILE A 226 16.80 -0.60 5.60
CA ILE A 226 17.10 -1.91 5.01
C ILE A 226 18.35 -1.83 4.12
N THR A 227 18.46 -0.81 3.28
CA THR A 227 19.64 -0.64 2.42
C THR A 227 20.91 -0.52 3.24
N ILE A 228 20.91 0.29 4.28
CA ILE A 228 22.05 0.44 5.20
C ILE A 228 22.35 -0.88 5.90
N GLY A 229 21.34 -1.51 6.50
CA GLY A 229 21.52 -2.77 7.24
C GLY A 229 22.05 -3.90 6.36
N MET A 230 21.51 -4.06 5.14
CA MET A 230 21.97 -5.07 4.20
C MET A 230 23.40 -4.79 3.70
N THR A 231 23.76 -3.52 3.52
CA THR A 231 25.15 -3.16 3.17
C THR A 231 26.12 -3.47 4.31
N ILE A 232 25.75 -3.24 5.56
CA ILE A 232 26.56 -3.54 6.76
C ILE A 232 26.84 -5.04 6.88
N ILE A 233 25.89 -5.91 6.55
CA ILE A 233 26.06 -7.36 6.60
C ILE A 233 26.82 -7.92 5.37
N GLY A 234 27.25 -7.07 4.44
CA GLY A 234 28.17 -7.41 3.35
C GLY A 234 27.55 -7.51 1.96
N PHE A 235 26.26 -7.16 1.78
CA PHE A 235 25.71 -7.08 0.43
C PHE A 235 26.23 -5.86 -0.32
N PRO A 236 26.56 -5.98 -1.63
CA PRO A 236 26.85 -4.83 -2.48
C PRO A 236 25.71 -3.82 -2.44
N PHE A 237 26.04 -2.51 -2.42
CA PHE A 237 25.06 -1.44 -2.27
C PHE A 237 23.88 -1.54 -3.24
N HIS A 238 24.12 -1.89 -4.51
CA HIS A 238 23.05 -2.02 -5.52
C HIS A 238 22.06 -3.13 -5.18
N GLN A 239 22.52 -4.24 -4.60
CA GLN A 239 21.65 -5.34 -4.16
C GLN A 239 20.89 -4.99 -2.89
N ALA A 240 21.59 -4.39 -1.91
CA ALA A 240 20.98 -3.87 -0.69
C ALA A 240 19.87 -2.84 -1.01
N LEU A 241 20.10 -1.98 -2.01
CA LEU A 241 19.12 -1.02 -2.49
C LEU A 241 17.88 -1.70 -3.08
N VAL A 242 18.05 -2.77 -3.88
CA VAL A 242 16.90 -3.54 -4.40
C VAL A 242 16.08 -4.15 -3.27
N MET A 243 16.74 -4.75 -2.27
CA MET A 243 16.06 -5.31 -1.10
C MET A 243 15.31 -4.24 -0.32
N GLY A 244 15.94 -3.07 -0.11
CA GLY A 244 15.32 -1.91 0.52
C GLY A 244 14.12 -1.39 -0.26
N LEU A 245 14.24 -1.28 -1.59
CA LEU A 245 13.16 -0.89 -2.48
C LEU A 245 11.98 -1.87 -2.42
N LEU A 246 12.25 -3.18 -2.50
CA LEU A 246 11.21 -4.21 -2.40
C LEU A 246 10.45 -4.08 -1.08
N ILE A 247 11.15 -4.08 0.05
CA ILE A 247 10.50 -3.98 1.36
C ILE A 247 9.77 -2.64 1.50
N GLY A 248 10.39 -1.52 1.07
CA GLY A 248 9.78 -0.20 1.14
C GLY A 248 8.51 -0.07 0.31
N ILE A 249 8.48 -0.63 -0.91
CA ILE A 249 7.28 -0.64 -1.77
C ILE A 249 6.17 -1.48 -1.14
N PHE A 250 6.48 -2.71 -0.74
CA PHE A 250 5.49 -3.56 -0.11
C PHE A 250 4.96 -2.95 1.19
N ASN A 251 5.78 -2.17 1.91
CA ASN A 251 5.39 -1.49 3.15
C ASN A 251 4.25 -0.46 2.97
N ILE A 252 3.92 -0.08 1.72
CA ILE A 252 2.71 0.70 1.41
C ILE A 252 1.45 -0.01 1.89
N ILE A 253 1.46 -1.36 1.94
CA ILE A 253 0.37 -2.16 2.51
C ILE A 253 0.71 -2.49 3.96
N PRO A 254 0.09 -1.81 4.95
CA PRO A 254 0.41 -2.03 6.36
C PRO A 254 0.24 -3.50 6.76
N TYR A 255 1.07 -3.99 7.66
CA TYR A 255 1.11 -5.35 8.21
C TYR A 255 1.46 -6.46 7.23
N VAL A 256 0.91 -6.49 6.04
CA VAL A 256 1.13 -7.54 5.02
C VAL A 256 2.41 -7.28 4.23
N GLY A 257 2.64 -6.02 3.90
CA GLY A 257 3.76 -5.58 3.07
C GLY A 257 5.14 -5.97 3.58
N PRO A 258 5.47 -5.71 4.86
CA PRO A 258 6.76 -6.08 5.44
C PRO A 258 7.07 -7.57 5.35
N TRP A 259 6.08 -8.44 5.51
CA TRP A 259 6.27 -9.89 5.40
C TRP A 259 6.53 -10.31 3.95
N LEU A 260 5.75 -9.79 3.00
CA LEU A 260 5.95 -10.09 1.57
C LEU A 260 7.28 -9.55 1.07
N GLY A 261 7.58 -8.29 1.40
CA GLY A 261 8.85 -7.66 1.03
C GLY A 261 10.05 -8.32 1.69
N GLY A 262 9.95 -8.66 2.98
CA GLY A 262 10.98 -9.36 3.73
C GLY A 262 11.28 -10.75 3.17
N PHE A 263 10.24 -11.51 2.87
CA PHE A 263 10.37 -12.82 2.23
C PHE A 263 11.07 -12.73 0.87
N ALA A 264 10.63 -11.80 0.01
CA ALA A 264 11.24 -11.57 -1.30
C ALA A 264 12.72 -11.15 -1.19
N ALA A 265 13.03 -10.27 -0.22
CA ALA A 265 14.40 -9.82 0.02
C ALA A 265 15.31 -10.96 0.51
N VAL A 266 14.81 -11.82 1.41
CA VAL A 266 15.57 -12.97 1.90
C VAL A 266 15.83 -13.98 0.76
N LEU A 267 14.81 -14.29 -0.06
CA LEU A 267 14.99 -15.14 -1.23
C LEU A 267 16.07 -14.61 -2.17
N MET A 268 16.01 -13.30 -2.46
CA MET A 268 16.99 -12.63 -3.32
C MET A 268 18.40 -12.67 -2.71
N GLY A 269 18.51 -12.45 -1.40
CA GLY A 269 19.79 -12.46 -0.70
C GLY A 269 20.42 -13.85 -0.67
N VAL A 270 19.62 -14.90 -0.43
CA VAL A 270 20.09 -16.29 -0.48
C VAL A 270 20.61 -16.64 -1.87
N ALA A 271 19.86 -16.29 -2.89
CA ALA A 271 20.25 -16.53 -4.27
C ALA A 271 21.59 -15.86 -4.62
N THR A 272 21.77 -14.61 -4.20
CA THR A 272 23.05 -13.91 -4.39
C THR A 272 24.19 -14.55 -3.60
N ALA A 273 23.94 -14.97 -2.37
CA ALA A 273 24.97 -15.55 -1.51
C ALA A 273 25.49 -16.89 -2.05
N VAL A 274 24.61 -17.70 -2.63
CA VAL A 274 24.99 -18.97 -3.26
C VAL A 274 25.99 -18.76 -4.40
N THR A 275 25.84 -17.67 -5.19
CA THR A 275 26.77 -17.35 -6.28
C THR A 275 28.12 -16.84 -5.82
N THR A 276 28.15 -16.15 -4.69
CA THR A 276 29.34 -15.34 -4.31
C THR A 276 30.17 -15.95 -3.19
N THR A 277 29.55 -16.60 -2.19
CA THR A 277 30.21 -16.95 -0.94
C THR A 277 30.21 -18.46 -0.59
N GLY A 278 29.40 -19.26 -1.29
CA GLY A 278 29.30 -20.69 -1.01
C GLY A 278 28.42 -21.05 0.19
N TYR A 279 28.06 -22.34 0.28
CA TYR A 279 27.02 -22.87 1.18
C TYR A 279 27.21 -22.68 2.70
N PRO A 280 28.44 -22.78 3.27
CA PRO A 280 28.56 -22.76 4.74
C PRO A 280 28.12 -21.46 5.41
N VAL A 281 28.15 -20.36 4.67
CA VAL A 281 27.90 -19.02 5.19
C VAL A 281 26.43 -18.60 5.02
N ILE A 282 25.67 -19.30 4.17
CA ILE A 282 24.30 -18.91 3.80
C ILE A 282 23.40 -18.84 5.02
N TRP A 283 23.46 -19.82 5.92
CA TRP A 283 22.60 -19.85 7.10
C TRP A 283 22.83 -18.67 8.03
N LEU A 284 24.08 -18.33 8.25
CA LEU A 284 24.45 -17.17 9.06
C LEU A 284 23.99 -15.87 8.41
N LEU A 285 24.09 -15.78 7.09
CA LEU A 285 23.64 -14.62 6.33
C LEU A 285 22.12 -14.45 6.41
N ILE A 286 21.33 -15.55 6.29
CA ILE A 286 19.88 -15.52 6.49
C ILE A 286 19.53 -14.95 7.87
N ILE A 287 20.21 -15.43 8.91
CA ILE A 287 20.01 -14.95 10.29
C ILE A 287 20.27 -13.43 10.36
N TYR A 288 21.37 -12.94 9.81
CA TYR A 288 21.68 -11.51 9.80
C TYR A 288 20.65 -10.70 9.00
N MET A 289 20.20 -11.20 7.86
CA MET A 289 19.14 -10.54 7.08
C MET A 289 17.84 -10.43 7.89
N VAL A 290 17.42 -11.53 8.53
CA VAL A 290 16.22 -11.56 9.37
C VAL A 290 16.36 -10.59 10.54
N ILE A 291 17.55 -10.50 11.17
CA ILE A 291 17.81 -9.54 12.25
C ILE A 291 17.68 -8.10 11.72
N VAL A 292 18.26 -7.77 10.57
CA VAL A 292 18.15 -6.42 9.95
C VAL A 292 16.69 -6.08 9.67
N ILE A 293 15.94 -7.01 9.09
CA ILE A 293 14.52 -6.82 8.80
C ILE A 293 13.73 -6.65 10.09
N ALA A 294 13.94 -7.51 11.09
CA ALA A 294 13.26 -7.43 12.38
C ALA A 294 13.58 -6.11 13.12
N CYS A 295 14.84 -5.70 13.18
CA CYS A 295 15.22 -4.41 13.77
C CYS A 295 14.55 -3.24 13.05
N THR A 296 14.52 -3.24 11.72
CA THR A 296 13.83 -2.22 10.93
C THR A 296 12.33 -2.22 11.24
N GLN A 297 11.69 -3.39 11.35
CA GLN A 297 10.27 -3.48 11.69
C GLN A 297 9.97 -3.03 13.13
N ILE A 298 10.86 -3.31 14.07
CA ILE A 298 10.73 -2.80 15.43
C ILE A 298 10.79 -1.27 15.46
N ILE A 299 11.72 -0.67 14.72
CA ILE A 299 11.83 0.79 14.58
C ILE A 299 10.58 1.35 13.89
N ASP A 300 10.14 0.72 12.81
CA ASP A 300 8.95 1.14 12.07
C ASP A 300 7.70 1.12 12.96
N ASN A 301 7.41 -0.01 13.60
CA ASN A 301 6.21 -0.21 14.40
C ASN A 301 6.17 0.64 15.69
N ASN A 302 7.33 0.88 16.33
CA ASN A 302 7.37 1.55 17.62
C ASN A 302 7.70 3.05 17.54
N LEU A 303 8.36 3.51 16.47
CA LEU A 303 8.74 4.91 16.32
C LEU A 303 8.06 5.56 15.12
N ILE A 304 8.21 5.00 13.91
CA ILE A 304 7.81 5.68 12.67
C ILE A 304 6.28 5.67 12.54
N GLN A 305 5.64 4.51 12.68
CA GLN A 305 4.18 4.40 12.58
C GLN A 305 3.44 5.28 13.59
N PRO A 306 3.77 5.28 14.88
CA PRO A 306 3.12 6.18 15.84
C PRO A 306 3.32 7.65 15.50
N MET A 307 4.50 8.07 15.05
CA MET A 307 4.77 9.46 14.68
C MET A 307 3.92 9.90 13.48
N ILE A 308 3.68 9.01 12.53
CA ILE A 308 2.96 9.30 11.29
C ILE A 308 1.44 9.15 11.47
N TYR A 309 1.01 8.05 12.10
CA TYR A 309 -0.40 7.66 12.14
C TYR A 309 -1.12 8.05 13.43
N SER A 310 -0.41 8.41 14.53
CA SER A 310 -1.04 8.72 15.81
C SER A 310 -2.11 9.82 15.71
N ARG A 311 -1.98 10.69 14.73
CA ARG A 311 -2.91 11.79 14.46
C ARG A 311 -3.85 11.55 13.27
N SER A 312 -3.70 10.43 12.53
CA SER A 312 -4.44 10.22 11.28
C SER A 312 -5.41 9.06 11.33
N VAL A 313 -5.10 7.98 12.08
CA VAL A 313 -5.91 6.76 12.11
C VAL A 313 -5.96 6.22 13.55
N ASN A 314 -6.86 6.77 14.36
CA ASN A 314 -7.09 6.30 15.74
C ASN A 314 -7.94 5.01 15.74
N ALA A 315 -7.48 3.96 15.05
CA ALA A 315 -8.12 2.66 14.98
C ALA A 315 -7.23 1.58 15.60
N HIS A 316 -7.84 0.53 16.15
CA HIS A 316 -7.07 -0.59 16.67
C HIS A 316 -6.36 -1.32 15.51
N PRO A 317 -5.10 -1.76 15.67
CA PRO A 317 -4.36 -2.47 14.62
C PRO A 317 -5.11 -3.64 14.00
N ILE A 318 -5.84 -4.41 14.80
CA ILE A 318 -6.66 -5.54 14.33
C ILE A 318 -7.78 -5.07 13.39
N GLU A 319 -8.42 -3.93 13.68
CA GLU A 319 -9.46 -3.38 12.79
C GLU A 319 -8.90 -3.05 11.41
N ILE A 320 -7.75 -2.38 11.39
CA ILE A 320 -7.06 -2.01 10.14
C ILE A 320 -6.67 -3.28 9.37
N PHE A 321 -6.11 -4.28 10.05
CA PHE A 321 -5.72 -5.54 9.43
C PHE A 321 -6.92 -6.27 8.80
N LEU A 322 -8.03 -6.37 9.53
CA LEU A 322 -9.26 -7.00 9.01
C LEU A 322 -9.84 -6.25 7.82
N VAL A 323 -9.81 -4.91 7.86
CA VAL A 323 -10.26 -4.07 6.74
C VAL A 323 -9.37 -4.28 5.51
N ILE A 324 -8.05 -4.35 5.69
CA ILE A 324 -7.10 -4.61 4.59
C ILE A 324 -7.40 -5.98 3.97
N LEU A 325 -7.59 -7.03 4.77
CA LEU A 325 -7.93 -8.37 4.27
C LEU A 325 -9.28 -8.37 3.53
N ALA A 326 -10.31 -7.78 4.13
CA ALA A 326 -11.64 -7.72 3.54
C ALA A 326 -11.62 -6.96 2.21
N VAL A 327 -11.09 -5.73 2.18
CA VAL A 327 -11.04 -4.92 0.96
C VAL A 327 -10.10 -5.54 -0.08
N GLY A 328 -9.00 -6.16 0.38
CA GLY A 328 -8.08 -6.89 -0.47
C GLY A 328 -8.70 -8.08 -1.19
N SER A 329 -9.61 -8.83 -0.53
CA SER A 329 -10.32 -9.95 -1.14
C SER A 329 -11.26 -9.52 -2.27
N PHE A 330 -11.81 -8.29 -2.23
CA PHE A 330 -12.72 -7.75 -3.25
C PHE A 330 -12.00 -6.99 -4.36
N ALA A 331 -10.98 -6.20 -4.02
CA ALA A 331 -10.34 -5.25 -4.94
C ALA A 331 -8.82 -5.48 -5.12
N GLY A 332 -8.30 -6.61 -4.62
CA GLY A 332 -6.89 -6.99 -4.75
C GLY A 332 -5.94 -5.99 -4.10
N ILE A 333 -4.74 -5.87 -4.66
CA ILE A 333 -3.64 -5.03 -4.12
C ILE A 333 -4.06 -3.55 -4.05
N ILE A 334 -4.75 -3.03 -5.05
CA ILE A 334 -5.24 -1.64 -5.06
C ILE A 334 -6.22 -1.43 -3.90
N GLY A 335 -7.08 -2.41 -3.65
CA GLY A 335 -7.99 -2.39 -2.51
C GLY A 335 -7.24 -2.35 -1.18
N MET A 336 -6.19 -3.15 -1.01
CA MET A 336 -5.36 -3.14 0.21
C MET A 336 -4.71 -1.77 0.46
N ILE A 337 -4.17 -1.12 -0.58
CA ILE A 337 -3.55 0.21 -0.48
C ILE A 337 -4.58 1.27 -0.06
N LEU A 338 -5.79 1.20 -0.61
CA LEU A 338 -6.86 2.16 -0.35
C LEU A 338 -7.70 1.80 0.89
N ALA A 339 -7.50 0.64 1.50
CA ALA A 339 -8.31 0.15 2.62
C ALA A 339 -8.29 1.11 3.82
N VAL A 340 -7.10 1.56 4.23
CA VAL A 340 -6.94 2.47 5.38
C VAL A 340 -7.53 3.85 5.10
N PRO A 341 -7.26 4.51 3.95
CA PRO A 341 -7.94 5.74 3.56
C PRO A 341 -9.46 5.63 3.54
N ALA A 342 -9.99 4.58 2.91
CA ALA A 342 -11.43 4.36 2.81
C ALA A 342 -12.07 4.14 4.19
N TYR A 343 -11.44 3.34 5.04
CA TYR A 343 -11.90 3.10 6.40
C TYR A 343 -11.88 4.38 7.25
N THR A 344 -10.81 5.18 7.13
CA THR A 344 -10.70 6.46 7.84
C THR A 344 -11.80 7.43 7.41
N ALA A 345 -12.03 7.54 6.10
CA ALA A 345 -13.11 8.37 5.56
C ALA A 345 -14.48 7.90 6.06
N LEU A 346 -14.73 6.58 6.04
CA LEU A 346 -15.98 5.99 6.52
C LEU A 346 -16.20 6.27 8.02
N ARG A 347 -15.15 6.15 8.85
CA ARG A 347 -15.24 6.44 10.29
C ARG A 347 -15.56 7.90 10.57
N VAL A 348 -14.90 8.83 9.86
CA VAL A 348 -15.18 10.28 10.00
C VAL A 348 -16.62 10.57 9.60
N PHE A 349 -17.06 10.02 8.46
CA PHE A 349 -18.42 10.16 7.97
C PHE A 349 -19.46 9.59 8.93
N ALA A 350 -19.23 8.35 9.40
CA ALA A 350 -20.12 7.70 10.35
C ALA A 350 -20.25 8.50 11.66
N ARG A 351 -19.15 9.04 12.16
CA ARG A 351 -19.15 9.85 13.37
C ARG A 351 -19.99 11.11 13.25
N GLU A 352 -19.80 11.88 12.19
CA GLU A 352 -20.49 13.17 12.04
C GLU A 352 -21.99 13.02 11.77
N LEU A 353 -22.39 11.97 11.04
CA LEU A 353 -23.81 11.75 10.72
C LEU A 353 -24.54 10.92 11.77
N PHE A 354 -23.87 9.95 12.39
CA PHE A 354 -24.50 8.97 13.29
C PHE A 354 -23.96 9.06 14.73
N TYR A 355 -23.49 10.23 15.18
CA TYR A 355 -22.95 10.43 16.53
C TYR A 355 -23.90 10.02 17.66
N ASN A 356 -25.20 10.19 17.45
CA ASN A 356 -26.25 9.83 18.41
C ASN A 356 -26.48 8.30 18.52
N PHE A 357 -25.88 7.50 17.63
CA PHE A 357 -26.00 6.05 17.66
C PHE A 357 -24.89 5.44 18.53
N GLY A 358 -25.27 4.77 19.62
CA GLY A 358 -24.34 4.28 20.63
C GLY A 358 -23.15 3.45 20.12
N PRO A 359 -23.34 2.47 19.21
CA PRO A 359 -22.24 1.72 18.60
C PRO A 359 -21.24 2.61 17.84
N VAL A 360 -21.73 3.56 17.05
CA VAL A 360 -20.88 4.49 16.28
C VAL A 360 -20.03 5.34 17.20
N ARG A 361 -20.62 5.85 18.30
CA ARG A 361 -19.89 6.64 19.31
C ARG A 361 -18.74 5.85 19.96
N LYS A 362 -18.92 4.54 20.21
CA LYS A 362 -17.86 3.68 20.77
C LYS A 362 -16.73 3.45 19.76
N ILE A 363 -17.06 3.11 18.50
CA ILE A 363 -16.07 2.84 17.46
C ILE A 363 -15.29 4.10 17.05
N THR A 364 -15.92 5.28 17.15
CA THR A 364 -15.30 6.55 16.74
C THR A 364 -14.76 7.39 17.90
N SER A 365 -14.77 6.91 19.14
CA SER A 365 -14.37 7.66 20.34
C SER A 365 -12.94 8.21 20.28
N GLY A 366 -12.02 7.53 19.59
CA GLY A 366 -10.63 7.98 19.39
C GLY A 366 -10.46 9.22 18.51
N LEU A 367 -11.41 9.51 17.61
CA LEU A 367 -11.33 10.65 16.68
C LEU A 367 -11.68 12.00 17.34
N GLY A 368 -12.11 12.00 18.63
CA GLY A 368 -12.75 13.15 19.29
C GLY A 368 -11.87 14.32 19.65
N LYS A 369 -10.59 14.08 19.86
CA LYS A 369 -9.67 15.14 20.30
C LYS A 369 -9.20 16.03 19.14
N GLU A 370 -9.06 15.47 17.94
CA GLU A 370 -8.48 16.20 16.81
C GLU A 370 -9.44 17.13 16.06
N ILE A 371 -10.73 16.79 16.03
CA ILE A 371 -11.73 17.63 15.34
C ILE A 371 -12.00 18.92 16.12
N ARG A 372 -11.88 18.90 17.46
CA ARG A 372 -12.02 20.10 18.30
C ARG A 372 -10.84 21.08 18.18
N GLU A 373 -9.63 20.57 17.91
CA GLU A 373 -8.44 21.42 17.69
C GLU A 373 -8.43 22.08 16.30
N THR A 374 -9.37 21.75 15.43
CA THR A 374 -9.49 22.28 14.06
C THR A 374 -10.69 23.21 13.89
N GLU A 375 -11.49 23.47 14.94
CA GLU A 375 -12.47 24.55 14.93
C GLU A 375 -11.69 25.88 14.97
N PRO A 376 -11.86 26.79 14.00
CA PRO A 376 -11.39 28.15 14.19
C PRO A 376 -12.12 28.72 15.41
N GLU A 377 -11.35 29.29 16.34
CA GLU A 377 -11.92 30.07 17.44
C GLU A 377 -12.89 31.11 16.86
N PRO A 378 -14.03 31.36 17.57
CA PRO A 378 -15.11 32.19 17.06
C PRO A 378 -14.70 33.61 16.75
#